data_701b15a357c6e310f3025a738bae7baa
#
_entry.id   701b15a357c6e310f3025a738bae7baa
#
_cell.length_a   1.000
_cell.length_b   1.000
_cell.length_c   1.000
_cell.angle_alpha   90.00
_cell.angle_beta   90.00
_cell.angle_gamma   90.00
#
_symmetry.space_group_name_H-M   'P 1'
#
loop_
_entity.id
_entity.type
_entity.pdbx_description
1 polymer ?
#
loop_
_entity_poly.entity_id
_entity_poly.type
_entity_poly.pdbx_seq_one_letter_code
_entity_poly.pdbx_strand_id
1 'polypeptide(L)'
;MNATEVITSDIVILGGSSAGSTAAITARRHYPGKRILLVRREARIPIPCGIPYIFGTLGCPEKDLRPDAGLQQHGVELLVGEVTRIDRARRRLLLTGKTLQYERLILATGSEPILPAISGINLDGVFPVIRELDYLRNLQARLQTARNIVVIGGGFIGVELADEINKIGGKNVTILELTANCLSLSFDSEFCVEVEEVLRKRSVTVRTAAKVTRIAGAERVQAVLMADGTELPADLVILGLGTKARVDLARDAGLEIGPTGGIVVDGAMRTNDAAVFACGDCAEKISFFDGRPSPLKLASLAQFEARLAGANLFVLTRTSLGTVGVWSTVVGGLALGAAGLTETMANAHGYTVACGVFETPDHHPGAMPGATPLKVKLVFDRRSRVLLGGQVRGGPSTGEMINTIAALVQKRMTADAIAMLQVGTHPALTASPSQYPLVNAAELAIQAVSVIQPPRKMA
;
A
#
# COMPACT_ATOMS: atom_id res chain seq x y z
N MET A 1 -9.58 -15.51 43.71
CA MET A 1 -8.79 -15.19 42.47
C MET A 1 -9.10 -16.27 41.46
N ASN A 2 -9.85 -15.97 40.41
CA ASN A 2 -10.11 -16.95 39.35
C ASN A 2 -8.76 -17.29 38.70
N ALA A 3 -8.46 -18.58 38.57
CA ALA A 3 -7.25 -19.05 37.91
C ALA A 3 -7.25 -18.53 36.46
N THR A 4 -6.20 -17.80 36.09
CA THR A 4 -6.03 -17.31 34.74
C THR A 4 -5.85 -18.52 33.81
N GLU A 5 -6.74 -18.68 32.83
CA GLU A 5 -6.65 -19.77 31.85
C GLU A 5 -5.33 -19.64 31.06
N VAL A 6 -4.55 -20.72 31.04
CA VAL A 6 -3.28 -20.78 30.26
C VAL A 6 -3.50 -21.64 29.02
N ILE A 7 -3.38 -21.01 27.84
CA ILE A 7 -3.43 -21.69 26.55
C ILE A 7 -2.00 -21.77 26.00
N THR A 8 -1.57 -22.95 25.57
CA THR A 8 -0.24 -23.17 24.98
C THR A 8 -0.37 -23.43 23.49
N SER A 9 0.48 -22.78 22.69
CA SER A 9 0.58 -23.02 21.23
C SER A 9 2.05 -22.96 20.81
N ASP A 10 2.47 -23.74 19.84
CA ASP A 10 3.85 -23.68 19.34
C ASP A 10 4.10 -22.34 18.64
N ILE A 11 3.14 -21.90 17.81
CA ILE A 11 3.24 -20.67 17.05
C ILE A 11 2.02 -19.80 17.37
N VAL A 12 2.27 -18.57 17.80
CA VAL A 12 1.24 -17.57 18.00
C VAL A 12 1.45 -16.43 16.99
N ILE A 13 0.39 -16.03 16.31
CA ILE A 13 0.38 -14.88 15.41
C ILE A 13 -0.53 -13.82 16.00
N LEU A 14 -0.02 -12.62 16.23
CA LEU A 14 -0.78 -11.48 16.76
C LEU A 14 -1.16 -10.52 15.61
N GLY A 15 -2.44 -10.54 15.26
CA GLY A 15 -3.05 -9.77 14.17
C GLY A 15 -3.65 -10.66 13.10
N GLY A 16 -4.88 -10.35 12.66
CA GLY A 16 -5.69 -11.20 11.77
C GLY A 16 -5.88 -10.67 10.35
N SER A 17 -5.27 -9.53 9.98
CA SER A 17 -5.39 -8.95 8.64
C SER A 17 -4.46 -9.66 7.64
N SER A 18 -4.14 -9.02 6.51
CA SER A 18 -3.39 -9.62 5.39
C SER A 18 -2.08 -10.30 5.82
N ALA A 19 -1.24 -9.63 6.62
CA ALA A 19 0.03 -10.18 7.07
C ALA A 19 -0.18 -11.42 7.96
N GLY A 20 -0.93 -11.29 9.05
CA GLY A 20 -1.07 -12.37 10.03
C GLY A 20 -1.72 -13.62 9.46
N SER A 21 -2.76 -13.47 8.64
CA SER A 21 -3.39 -14.63 7.98
C SER A 21 -2.45 -15.33 6.99
N THR A 22 -1.67 -14.56 6.21
CA THR A 22 -0.68 -15.12 5.28
C THR A 22 0.46 -15.80 6.05
N ALA A 23 0.93 -15.21 7.16
CA ALA A 23 1.94 -15.81 8.01
C ALA A 23 1.48 -17.14 8.62
N ALA A 24 0.22 -17.20 9.11
CA ALA A 24 -0.36 -18.41 9.70
C ALA A 24 -0.47 -19.55 8.67
N ILE A 25 -0.99 -19.27 7.48
CA ILE A 25 -1.09 -20.26 6.40
C ILE A 25 0.30 -20.71 5.95
N THR A 26 1.25 -19.79 5.85
CA THR A 26 2.64 -20.14 5.48
C THR A 26 3.30 -20.99 6.56
N ALA A 27 3.15 -20.62 7.83
CA ALA A 27 3.66 -21.41 8.94
C ALA A 27 3.09 -22.84 8.94
N ARG A 28 1.76 -23.00 8.70
CA ARG A 28 1.14 -24.33 8.57
C ARG A 28 1.77 -25.17 7.46
N ARG A 29 2.06 -24.57 6.31
CA ARG A 29 2.68 -25.27 5.17
C ARG A 29 4.10 -25.74 5.46
N HIS A 30 4.87 -24.93 6.21
CA HIS A 30 6.27 -25.26 6.56
C HIS A 30 6.37 -26.14 7.81
N TYR A 31 5.41 -26.06 8.75
CA TYR A 31 5.43 -26.75 10.03
C TYR A 31 4.09 -27.44 10.30
N PRO A 32 3.75 -28.48 9.53
CA PRO A 32 2.41 -29.12 9.59
C PRO A 32 2.08 -29.75 10.96
N GLY A 33 3.09 -30.18 11.71
CA GLY A 33 2.93 -30.78 13.04
C GLY A 33 2.81 -29.77 14.21
N LYS A 34 2.97 -28.48 13.96
CA LYS A 34 2.92 -27.45 14.99
C LYS A 34 1.50 -26.93 15.23
N ARG A 35 1.16 -26.66 16.48
CA ARG A 35 -0.09 -25.97 16.83
C ARG A 35 0.04 -24.48 16.52
N ILE A 36 -0.89 -23.92 15.73
CA ILE A 36 -0.86 -22.53 15.28
C ILE A 36 -2.12 -21.83 15.75
N LEU A 37 -1.92 -20.75 16.52
CA LEU A 37 -2.98 -19.89 17.05
C LEU A 37 -2.84 -18.48 16.51
N LEU A 38 -3.86 -17.99 15.83
CA LEU A 38 -3.95 -16.59 15.40
C LEU A 38 -4.86 -15.83 16.38
N VAL A 39 -4.32 -14.77 16.97
CA VAL A 39 -5.03 -13.90 17.90
C VAL A 39 -5.34 -12.57 17.21
N ARG A 40 -6.58 -12.12 17.30
CA ARG A 40 -7.03 -10.85 16.72
C ARG A 40 -8.07 -10.18 17.61
N ARG A 41 -8.10 -8.86 17.60
CA ARG A 41 -9.04 -8.08 18.41
C ARG A 41 -10.46 -8.16 17.84
N GLU A 42 -10.58 -8.06 16.52
CA GLU A 42 -11.86 -7.98 15.83
C GLU A 42 -12.36 -9.38 15.41
N ALA A 43 -13.64 -9.67 15.65
CA ALA A 43 -14.27 -10.92 15.20
C ALA A 43 -14.42 -10.97 13.66
N ARG A 44 -14.65 -9.82 13.03
CA ARG A 44 -14.83 -9.66 11.59
C ARG A 44 -13.89 -8.57 11.07
N ILE A 45 -13.11 -8.86 10.05
CA ILE A 45 -12.04 -7.97 9.57
C ILE A 45 -12.36 -7.48 8.15
N PRO A 46 -12.54 -6.17 7.96
CA PRO A 46 -12.59 -5.56 6.62
C PRO A 46 -11.25 -5.72 5.89
N ILE A 47 -11.30 -5.90 4.57
CA ILE A 47 -10.13 -5.95 3.69
C ILE A 47 -9.62 -4.51 3.49
N PRO A 48 -8.39 -4.16 3.92
CA PRO A 48 -7.96 -2.76 3.94
C PRO A 48 -8.02 -2.06 2.58
N CYS A 49 -7.67 -2.77 1.50
CA CYS A 49 -7.69 -2.22 0.13
C CYS A 49 -9.10 -2.11 -0.45
N GLY A 50 -10.10 -2.77 0.15
CA GLY A 50 -11.49 -2.72 -0.25
C GLY A 50 -12.28 -1.56 0.37
N ILE A 51 -11.75 -0.96 1.44
CA ILE A 51 -12.47 0.08 2.20
C ILE A 51 -13.01 1.22 1.34
N PRO A 52 -12.26 1.84 0.42
CA PRO A 52 -12.81 2.90 -0.43
C PRO A 52 -14.02 2.43 -1.24
N TYR A 53 -13.99 1.21 -1.74
CA TYR A 53 -15.03 0.63 -2.60
C TYR A 53 -16.34 0.32 -1.87
N ILE A 54 -16.33 0.26 -0.53
CA ILE A 54 -17.53 0.08 0.30
C ILE A 54 -18.58 1.14 -0.04
N PHE A 55 -18.15 2.38 -0.27
CA PHE A 55 -19.03 3.53 -0.31
C PHE A 55 -19.71 3.73 -1.67
N GLY A 56 -19.08 3.36 -2.77
CA GLY A 56 -19.62 3.51 -4.12
C GLY A 56 -19.94 2.18 -4.80
N THR A 57 -18.97 1.28 -4.88
CA THR A 57 -19.06 0.06 -5.70
C THR A 57 -19.70 -1.11 -4.97
N LEU A 58 -19.30 -1.41 -3.72
CA LEU A 58 -19.79 -2.55 -2.95
C LEU A 58 -21.14 -2.28 -2.29
N GLY A 59 -21.38 -1.03 -1.87
CA GLY A 59 -22.63 -0.56 -1.27
C GLY A 59 -22.85 -0.93 0.19
N CYS A 60 -22.03 -1.81 0.79
CA CYS A 60 -22.05 -2.06 2.23
C CYS A 60 -20.72 -2.66 2.74
N PRO A 61 -20.34 -2.38 4.03
CA PRO A 61 -19.11 -2.87 4.63
C PRO A 61 -19.03 -4.41 4.74
N GLU A 62 -20.18 -5.08 4.81
CA GLU A 62 -20.24 -6.54 4.94
C GLU A 62 -19.68 -7.27 3.72
N LYS A 63 -19.72 -6.64 2.54
CA LYS A 63 -19.18 -7.20 1.30
C LYS A 63 -17.65 -7.10 1.22
N ASP A 64 -17.04 -6.29 2.08
CA ASP A 64 -15.59 -6.11 2.17
C ASP A 64 -14.93 -6.94 3.28
N LEU A 65 -15.60 -7.97 3.78
CA LEU A 65 -15.08 -8.77 4.89
C LEU A 65 -14.21 -9.92 4.41
N ARG A 66 -13.09 -10.11 5.11
CA ARG A 66 -12.21 -11.25 4.91
C ARG A 66 -12.85 -12.53 5.47
N PRO A 67 -13.02 -13.58 4.67
CA PRO A 67 -13.53 -14.86 5.17
C PRO A 67 -12.45 -15.60 5.98
N ASP A 68 -12.86 -16.26 7.07
CA ASP A 68 -11.98 -17.09 7.92
C ASP A 68 -11.80 -18.50 7.36
N ALA A 69 -12.60 -18.90 6.38
CA ALA A 69 -12.60 -20.26 5.80
C ALA A 69 -11.19 -20.74 5.39
N GLY A 70 -10.38 -19.86 4.81
CA GLY A 70 -9.01 -20.20 4.43
C GLY A 70 -8.10 -20.53 5.62
N LEU A 71 -8.27 -19.88 6.77
CA LEU A 71 -7.54 -20.20 8.00
C LEU A 71 -8.01 -21.53 8.58
N GLN A 72 -9.32 -21.73 8.64
CA GLN A 72 -9.95 -22.96 9.15
C GLN A 72 -9.56 -24.20 8.33
N GLN A 73 -9.61 -24.10 6.99
CA GLN A 73 -9.18 -25.17 6.07
C GLN A 73 -7.71 -25.58 6.27
N HIS A 74 -6.87 -24.63 6.71
CA HIS A 74 -5.47 -24.91 7.05
C HIS A 74 -5.27 -25.30 8.52
N GLY A 75 -6.32 -25.54 9.29
CA GLY A 75 -6.23 -25.94 10.71
C GLY A 75 -5.55 -24.89 11.59
N VAL A 76 -5.72 -23.60 11.29
CA VAL A 76 -5.28 -22.49 12.13
C VAL A 76 -6.38 -22.20 13.16
N GLU A 77 -6.02 -22.27 14.44
CA GLU A 77 -6.94 -21.88 15.53
C GLU A 77 -7.07 -20.36 15.58
N LEU A 78 -8.30 -19.88 15.83
CA LEU A 78 -8.60 -18.47 15.95
C LEU A 78 -9.02 -18.13 17.39
N LEU A 79 -8.43 -17.07 17.94
CA LEU A 79 -8.83 -16.49 19.20
C LEU A 79 -9.14 -15.00 19.01
N VAL A 80 -10.37 -14.62 19.32
CA VAL A 80 -10.76 -13.21 19.41
C VAL A 80 -10.45 -12.71 20.82
N GLY A 81 -9.59 -11.70 20.92
CA GLY A 81 -9.17 -11.11 22.18
C GLY A 81 -8.07 -10.07 21.99
N GLU A 82 -8.00 -9.15 22.94
CA GLU A 82 -6.99 -8.10 22.95
C GLU A 82 -5.80 -8.48 23.82
N VAL A 83 -4.62 -8.52 23.21
CA VAL A 83 -3.35 -8.69 23.92
C VAL A 83 -2.95 -7.35 24.51
N THR A 84 -2.77 -7.31 25.82
CA THR A 84 -2.41 -6.09 26.57
C THR A 84 -0.92 -6.01 26.90
N ARG A 85 -0.20 -7.15 26.90
CA ARG A 85 1.22 -7.20 27.23
C ARG A 85 1.90 -8.42 26.63
N ILE A 86 3.17 -8.25 26.25
CA ILE A 86 4.09 -9.34 25.83
C ILE A 86 5.17 -9.52 26.90
N ASP A 87 5.22 -10.70 27.54
CA ASP A 87 6.31 -11.12 28.45
C ASP A 87 7.26 -12.03 27.66
N ARG A 88 8.31 -11.44 27.08
CA ARG A 88 9.31 -12.17 26.27
C ARG A 88 10.10 -13.17 27.10
N ALA A 89 10.47 -12.80 28.34
CA ALA A 89 11.26 -13.66 29.21
C ALA A 89 10.57 -14.99 29.50
N ARG A 90 9.23 -14.96 29.67
CA ARG A 90 8.41 -16.16 29.89
C ARG A 90 7.72 -16.67 28.64
N ARG A 91 7.93 -16.03 27.48
CA ARG A 91 7.26 -16.32 26.20
C ARG A 91 5.74 -16.37 26.35
N ARG A 92 5.15 -15.32 26.90
CA ARG A 92 3.70 -15.23 27.19
C ARG A 92 3.11 -13.95 26.63
N LEU A 93 1.86 -14.07 26.17
CA LEU A 93 0.99 -12.94 25.87
C LEU A 93 -0.09 -12.89 26.93
N LEU A 94 -0.36 -11.70 27.47
CA LEU A 94 -1.39 -11.47 28.47
C LEU A 94 -2.62 -10.85 27.79
N LEU A 95 -3.78 -11.45 28.03
CA LEU A 95 -5.10 -10.98 27.64
C LEU A 95 -5.97 -10.87 28.88
N THR A 96 -7.12 -10.20 28.79
CA THR A 96 -8.07 -10.17 29.90
C THR A 96 -8.54 -11.59 30.26
N GLY A 97 -8.19 -12.06 31.44
CA GLY A 97 -8.56 -13.37 31.98
C GLY A 97 -7.82 -14.57 31.35
N LYS A 98 -6.90 -14.36 30.43
CA LYS A 98 -6.18 -15.44 29.74
C LYS A 98 -4.69 -15.13 29.59
N THR A 99 -3.88 -16.20 29.57
CA THR A 99 -2.45 -16.14 29.23
C THR A 99 -2.18 -17.12 28.09
N LEU A 100 -1.51 -16.65 27.03
CA LEU A 100 -1.05 -17.50 25.93
C LEU A 100 0.44 -17.75 26.07
N GLN A 101 0.87 -19.00 26.00
CA GLN A 101 2.28 -19.38 25.99
C GLN A 101 2.66 -19.82 24.59
N TYR A 102 3.81 -19.36 24.08
CA TYR A 102 4.29 -19.64 22.72
C TYR A 102 5.74 -20.14 22.69
N GLU A 103 6.08 -20.90 21.65
CA GLU A 103 7.47 -21.22 21.28
C GLU A 103 8.00 -20.15 20.31
N ARG A 104 7.15 -19.73 19.34
CA ARG A 104 7.44 -18.65 18.37
C ARG A 104 6.27 -17.68 18.29
N LEU A 105 6.60 -16.40 18.16
CA LEU A 105 5.62 -15.31 18.03
C LEU A 105 5.85 -14.54 16.74
N ILE A 106 4.78 -14.28 15.99
CA ILE A 106 4.78 -13.33 14.87
C ILE A 106 3.92 -12.12 15.24
N LEU A 107 4.52 -10.94 15.23
CA LEU A 107 3.81 -9.67 15.34
C LEU A 107 3.37 -9.19 13.97
N ALA A 108 2.05 -9.10 13.76
CA ALA A 108 1.40 -8.60 12.57
C ALA A 108 0.34 -7.55 12.95
N THR A 109 0.69 -6.66 13.89
CA THR A 109 -0.21 -5.68 14.52
C THR A 109 -0.64 -4.55 13.59
N GLY A 110 0.02 -4.41 12.44
CA GLY A 110 -0.37 -3.50 11.37
C GLY A 110 -0.07 -2.04 11.69
N SER A 111 -0.98 -1.18 11.27
CA SER A 111 -0.85 0.28 11.35
C SER A 111 -2.15 0.93 11.82
N GLU A 112 -2.06 2.21 12.20
CA GLU A 112 -3.18 3.07 12.55
C GLU A 112 -3.10 4.40 11.82
N PRO A 113 -4.22 5.11 11.62
CA PRO A 113 -4.23 6.40 10.94
C PRO A 113 -3.34 7.43 11.61
N ILE A 114 -2.69 8.27 10.82
CA ILE A 114 -2.01 9.46 11.29
C ILE A 114 -3.06 10.53 11.58
N LEU A 115 -3.08 11.04 12.81
CA LEU A 115 -3.90 12.17 13.20
C LEU A 115 -2.99 13.41 13.30
N PRO A 116 -3.15 14.40 12.42
CA PRO A 116 -2.35 15.63 12.47
C PRO A 116 -2.76 16.51 13.66
N ALA A 117 -1.86 17.34 14.13
CA ALA A 117 -2.15 18.32 15.17
C ALA A 117 -2.91 19.54 14.59
N ILE A 118 -4.10 19.29 14.04
CA ILE A 118 -5.00 20.30 13.48
C ILE A 118 -6.16 20.51 14.45
N SER A 119 -6.46 21.79 14.78
CA SER A 119 -7.59 22.12 15.63
C SER A 119 -8.90 21.63 15.00
N GLY A 120 -9.78 21.04 15.81
CA GLY A 120 -11.06 20.49 15.35
C GLY A 120 -11.00 19.06 14.82
N ILE A 121 -9.85 18.37 14.92
CA ILE A 121 -9.68 16.99 14.45
C ILE A 121 -10.63 15.98 15.13
N ASN A 122 -11.09 16.29 16.34
CA ASN A 122 -11.96 15.43 17.14
C ASN A 122 -13.45 15.82 17.05
N LEU A 123 -13.81 16.76 16.18
CA LEU A 123 -15.23 17.14 15.99
C LEU A 123 -16.03 15.97 15.41
N ASP A 124 -17.30 15.86 15.79
CA ASP A 124 -18.22 14.93 15.15
C ASP A 124 -18.29 15.24 13.63
N GLY A 125 -18.26 14.20 12.82
CA GLY A 125 -18.20 14.31 11.36
C GLY A 125 -16.78 14.36 10.79
N VAL A 126 -15.73 14.23 11.62
CA VAL A 126 -14.34 14.03 11.18
C VAL A 126 -13.96 12.55 11.30
N PHE A 127 -13.60 11.93 10.18
CA PHE A 127 -13.37 10.49 10.07
C PHE A 127 -11.96 10.16 9.56
N PRO A 128 -11.03 9.73 10.41
CA PRO A 128 -9.85 9.01 9.95
C PRO A 128 -10.26 7.64 9.37
N VAL A 129 -9.49 7.08 8.45
CA VAL A 129 -9.82 5.79 7.85
C VAL A 129 -9.43 4.65 8.80
N ILE A 130 -10.41 4.13 9.54
CA ILE A 130 -10.25 3.04 10.52
C ILE A 130 -10.87 1.75 9.98
N ARG A 131 -10.19 0.63 10.19
CA ARG A 131 -10.54 -0.71 9.68
C ARG A 131 -11.41 -1.49 10.66
N GLU A 132 -12.48 -0.90 11.16
CA GLU A 132 -13.44 -1.53 12.07
C GLU A 132 -14.83 -1.51 11.45
N LEU A 133 -15.52 -2.65 11.47
CA LEU A 133 -16.77 -2.83 10.75
C LEU A 133 -17.85 -1.83 11.20
N ASP A 134 -18.05 -1.66 12.50
CA ASP A 134 -19.08 -0.76 13.02
C ASP A 134 -18.74 0.71 12.76
N TYR A 135 -17.45 1.05 12.78
CA TYR A 135 -16.98 2.36 12.38
C TYR A 135 -17.28 2.66 10.90
N LEU A 136 -17.03 1.71 10.02
CA LEU A 136 -17.30 1.84 8.58
C LEU A 136 -18.83 1.92 8.29
N ARG A 137 -19.66 1.21 9.06
CA ARG A 137 -21.12 1.35 9.02
C ARG A 137 -21.57 2.77 9.41
N ASN A 138 -20.99 3.31 10.48
CA ASN A 138 -21.27 4.69 10.89
C ASN A 138 -20.85 5.69 9.82
N LEU A 139 -19.63 5.58 9.27
CA LEU A 139 -19.19 6.46 8.17
C LEU A 139 -20.13 6.35 6.97
N GLN A 140 -20.54 5.15 6.58
CA GLN A 140 -21.49 4.95 5.49
C GLN A 140 -22.84 5.64 5.77
N ALA A 141 -23.40 5.49 6.96
CA ALA A 141 -24.64 6.14 7.35
C ALA A 141 -24.53 7.68 7.30
N ARG A 142 -23.41 8.22 7.75
CA ARG A 142 -23.13 9.67 7.69
C ARG A 142 -23.00 10.17 6.26
N LEU A 143 -22.37 9.41 5.38
CA LEU A 143 -22.26 9.74 3.96
C LEU A 143 -23.64 9.84 3.27
N GLN A 144 -24.65 9.10 3.71
CA GLN A 144 -26.00 9.21 3.11
C GLN A 144 -26.58 10.63 3.25
N THR A 145 -26.40 11.27 4.39
CA THR A 145 -26.97 12.58 4.73
C THR A 145 -26.04 13.76 4.41
N ALA A 146 -24.72 13.57 4.39
CA ALA A 146 -23.75 14.61 4.09
C ALA A 146 -23.83 15.03 2.62
N ARG A 147 -23.71 16.32 2.35
CA ARG A 147 -23.67 16.89 0.99
C ARG A 147 -22.26 17.38 0.63
N ASN A 148 -21.63 18.14 1.52
CA ASN A 148 -20.30 18.69 1.33
C ASN A 148 -19.26 17.82 2.03
N ILE A 149 -18.47 17.08 1.27
CA ILE A 149 -17.50 16.12 1.79
C ILE A 149 -16.11 16.60 1.42
N VAL A 150 -15.26 16.78 2.43
CA VAL A 150 -13.86 17.17 2.24
C VAL A 150 -12.97 15.98 2.58
N VAL A 151 -12.15 15.57 1.63
CA VAL A 151 -11.11 14.54 1.81
C VAL A 151 -9.76 15.26 1.96
N ILE A 152 -9.13 15.13 3.12
CA ILE A 152 -7.82 15.73 3.39
C ILE A 152 -6.76 14.66 3.14
N GLY A 153 -5.90 14.91 2.13
CA GLY A 153 -4.87 14.00 1.63
C GLY A 153 -5.23 13.42 0.26
N GLY A 154 -4.41 13.67 -0.75
CA GLY A 154 -4.55 13.20 -2.13
C GLY A 154 -3.70 11.96 -2.44
N GLY A 155 -3.35 11.15 -1.44
CA GLY A 155 -2.74 9.82 -1.64
C GLY A 155 -3.75 8.79 -2.17
N PHE A 156 -3.34 7.51 -2.31
CA PHE A 156 -4.21 6.44 -2.84
C PHE A 156 -5.58 6.39 -2.16
N ILE A 157 -5.59 6.33 -0.83
CA ILE A 157 -6.84 6.24 -0.04
C ILE A 157 -7.73 7.44 -0.31
N GLY A 158 -7.15 8.65 -0.37
CA GLY A 158 -7.93 9.88 -0.58
C GLY A 158 -8.54 9.97 -1.97
N VAL A 159 -7.78 9.66 -3.03
CA VAL A 159 -8.30 9.72 -4.41
C VAL A 159 -9.32 8.63 -4.68
N GLU A 160 -9.10 7.40 -4.16
CA GLU A 160 -10.05 6.30 -4.28
C GLU A 160 -11.34 6.56 -3.51
N LEU A 161 -11.25 7.08 -2.28
CA LEU A 161 -12.44 7.47 -1.51
C LEU A 161 -13.24 8.59 -2.20
N ALA A 162 -12.55 9.59 -2.74
CA ALA A 162 -13.25 10.69 -3.43
C ALA A 162 -13.98 10.21 -4.69
N ASP A 163 -13.33 9.34 -5.49
CA ASP A 163 -13.97 8.74 -6.67
C ASP A 163 -15.18 7.86 -6.28
N GLU A 164 -15.01 7.00 -5.27
CA GLU A 164 -16.07 6.09 -4.81
C GLU A 164 -17.24 6.84 -4.16
N ILE A 165 -17.00 7.85 -3.34
CA ILE A 165 -18.04 8.67 -2.74
C ILE A 165 -18.78 9.46 -3.80
N ASN A 166 -18.09 9.95 -4.82
CA ASN A 166 -18.70 10.67 -5.92
C ASN A 166 -19.70 9.81 -6.72
N LYS A 167 -19.52 8.48 -6.78
CA LYS A 167 -20.46 7.53 -7.41
C LYS A 167 -21.82 7.49 -6.72
N ILE A 168 -21.92 7.89 -5.45
CA ILE A 168 -23.20 7.95 -4.71
C ILE A 168 -24.16 8.96 -5.38
N GLY A 169 -23.61 10.00 -6.01
CA GLY A 169 -24.39 11.10 -6.60
C GLY A 169 -24.90 12.12 -5.58
N GLY A 170 -25.19 13.35 -6.04
CA GLY A 170 -25.70 14.44 -5.20
C GLY A 170 -24.76 14.95 -4.12
N LYS A 171 -23.46 14.65 -4.21
CA LYS A 171 -22.41 15.05 -3.27
C LYS A 171 -21.46 16.06 -3.90
N ASN A 172 -21.01 17.04 -3.10
CA ASN A 172 -19.93 17.95 -3.43
C ASN A 172 -18.66 17.39 -2.79
N VAL A 173 -17.83 16.69 -3.55
CA VAL A 173 -16.59 16.07 -3.04
C VAL A 173 -15.41 16.96 -3.37
N THR A 174 -14.63 17.33 -2.36
CA THR A 174 -13.39 18.12 -2.50
C THR A 174 -12.21 17.37 -1.92
N ILE A 175 -11.13 17.20 -2.69
CA ILE A 175 -9.83 16.73 -2.20
C ILE A 175 -8.96 17.95 -1.90
N LEU A 176 -8.32 17.95 -0.71
CA LEU A 176 -7.29 18.92 -0.31
C LEU A 176 -5.98 18.16 -0.17
N GLU A 177 -5.03 18.46 -1.07
CA GLU A 177 -3.68 17.87 -1.06
C GLU A 177 -2.64 18.93 -0.76
N LEU A 178 -1.72 18.62 0.17
CA LEU A 178 -0.66 19.54 0.61
C LEU A 178 0.42 19.72 -0.45
N THR A 179 0.74 18.68 -1.21
CA THR A 179 1.76 18.70 -2.26
C THR A 179 1.22 19.30 -3.56
N ALA A 180 2.09 19.46 -4.55
CA ALA A 180 1.74 20.05 -5.85
C ALA A 180 0.77 19.18 -6.66
N ASN A 181 0.73 17.87 -6.42
CA ASN A 181 -0.16 16.94 -7.10
C ASN A 181 -0.67 15.85 -6.17
N CYS A 182 -1.87 15.33 -6.43
CA CYS A 182 -2.30 14.05 -5.87
C CYS A 182 -1.36 12.93 -6.33
N LEU A 183 -1.18 11.89 -5.49
CA LEU A 183 -0.33 10.72 -5.76
C LEU A 183 1.17 11.02 -5.99
N SER A 184 1.65 12.24 -5.77
CA SER A 184 3.03 12.67 -6.02
C SER A 184 4.11 11.89 -5.26
N LEU A 185 3.75 11.20 -4.18
CA LEU A 185 4.65 10.30 -3.44
C LEU A 185 4.88 8.94 -4.14
N SER A 186 4.19 8.67 -5.25
CA SER A 186 4.24 7.36 -5.92
C SER A 186 4.34 7.45 -7.44
N PHE A 187 4.04 8.62 -8.02
CA PHE A 187 4.06 8.86 -9.46
C PHE A 187 4.75 10.19 -9.79
N ASP A 188 5.37 10.25 -10.97
CA ASP A 188 5.84 11.51 -11.54
C ASP A 188 4.65 12.39 -11.96
N SER A 189 4.85 13.71 -12.03
CA SER A 189 3.77 14.70 -12.17
C SER A 189 2.91 14.51 -13.40
N GLU A 190 3.46 14.04 -14.52
CA GLU A 190 2.72 13.79 -15.77
C GLU A 190 1.65 12.70 -15.63
N PHE A 191 1.81 11.75 -14.69
CA PHE A 191 0.78 10.75 -14.36
C PHE A 191 -0.22 11.31 -13.34
N CYS A 192 0.26 12.09 -12.39
CA CYS A 192 -0.58 12.72 -11.37
C CYS A 192 -1.62 13.65 -11.98
N VAL A 193 -1.21 14.50 -12.93
CA VAL A 193 -2.10 15.45 -13.61
C VAL A 193 -3.23 14.74 -14.34
N GLU A 194 -2.95 13.61 -15.00
CA GLU A 194 -3.99 12.82 -15.69
C GLU A 194 -5.07 12.31 -14.72
N VAL A 195 -4.69 11.87 -13.51
CA VAL A 195 -5.65 11.46 -12.45
C VAL A 195 -6.50 12.64 -12.00
N GLU A 196 -5.87 13.77 -11.74
CA GLU A 196 -6.59 14.99 -11.30
C GLU A 196 -7.60 15.46 -12.37
N GLU A 197 -7.23 15.38 -13.65
CA GLU A 197 -8.14 15.69 -14.75
C GLU A 197 -9.35 14.74 -14.78
N VAL A 198 -9.11 13.43 -14.58
CA VAL A 198 -10.19 12.45 -14.51
C VAL A 198 -11.14 12.77 -13.36
N LEU A 199 -10.62 13.07 -12.18
CA LEU A 199 -11.41 13.46 -11.01
C LEU A 199 -12.25 14.72 -11.29
N ARG A 200 -11.62 15.78 -11.87
CA ARG A 200 -12.31 17.04 -12.21
C ARG A 200 -13.41 16.82 -13.25
N LYS A 201 -13.16 16.02 -14.30
CA LYS A 201 -14.17 15.65 -15.32
C LYS A 201 -15.36 14.91 -14.70
N ARG A 202 -15.16 14.27 -13.56
CA ARG A 202 -16.21 13.58 -12.79
C ARG A 202 -16.80 14.45 -11.68
N SER A 203 -16.58 15.76 -11.73
CA SER A 203 -17.12 16.74 -10.78
C SER A 203 -16.55 16.64 -9.35
N VAL A 204 -15.37 16.01 -9.16
CA VAL A 204 -14.63 16.09 -7.92
C VAL A 204 -13.76 17.33 -7.96
N THR A 205 -13.86 18.20 -6.96
CA THR A 205 -12.99 19.36 -6.82
C THR A 205 -11.63 18.90 -6.27
N VAL A 206 -10.54 19.19 -7.00
CA VAL A 206 -9.17 18.87 -6.56
C VAL A 206 -8.40 20.17 -6.33
N ARG A 207 -7.98 20.40 -5.10
CA ARG A 207 -7.12 21.50 -4.68
C ARG A 207 -5.79 20.96 -4.18
N THR A 208 -4.74 21.24 -4.90
CA THR A 208 -3.35 20.91 -4.56
C THR A 208 -2.65 22.11 -3.95
N ALA A 209 -1.46 21.93 -3.36
CA ALA A 209 -0.76 22.94 -2.55
C ALA A 209 -1.66 23.56 -1.46
N ALA A 210 -2.65 22.81 -0.98
CA ALA A 210 -3.69 23.25 -0.06
C ALA A 210 -3.37 22.82 1.37
N LYS A 211 -2.81 23.73 2.16
CA LYS A 211 -2.48 23.46 3.56
C LYS A 211 -3.70 23.73 4.46
N VAL A 212 -4.30 22.69 5.00
CA VAL A 212 -5.36 22.80 6.01
C VAL A 212 -4.75 23.24 7.34
N THR A 213 -5.36 24.26 7.96
CA THR A 213 -4.92 24.83 9.24
C THR A 213 -5.89 24.55 10.38
N ARG A 214 -7.18 24.41 10.08
CA ARG A 214 -8.22 24.19 11.08
C ARG A 214 -9.42 23.48 10.47
N ILE A 215 -10.08 22.62 11.25
CA ILE A 215 -11.43 22.13 11.02
C ILE A 215 -12.34 22.89 11.99
N ALA A 216 -13.33 23.62 11.46
CA ALA A 216 -14.17 24.51 12.24
C ALA A 216 -15.54 23.88 12.50
N GLY A 217 -16.09 24.20 13.66
CA GLY A 217 -17.40 23.78 14.14
C GLY A 217 -17.49 23.93 15.67
N ALA A 218 -18.67 23.81 16.25
CA ALA A 218 -18.85 23.78 17.70
C ALA A 218 -18.70 22.34 18.22
N GLU A 219 -19.71 21.50 18.02
CA GLU A 219 -19.67 20.06 18.37
C GLU A 219 -19.41 19.19 17.12
N ARG A 220 -19.87 19.65 15.97
CA ARG A 220 -19.80 18.99 14.68
C ARG A 220 -19.06 19.86 13.66
N VAL A 221 -18.40 19.22 12.70
CA VAL A 221 -17.74 19.92 11.60
C VAL A 221 -18.72 20.76 10.78
N GLN A 222 -18.34 21.96 10.43
CA GLN A 222 -19.10 22.90 9.59
C GLN A 222 -18.26 23.43 8.43
N ALA A 223 -16.93 23.53 8.61
CA ALA A 223 -16.03 24.02 7.56
C ALA A 223 -14.60 23.54 7.76
N VAL A 224 -13.81 23.62 6.69
CA VAL A 224 -12.35 23.41 6.68
C VAL A 224 -11.69 24.71 6.25
N LEU A 225 -10.72 25.19 7.04
CA LEU A 225 -9.96 26.42 6.78
C LEU A 225 -8.57 26.08 6.28
N MET A 226 -8.13 26.79 5.25
CA MET A 226 -6.82 26.67 4.65
C MET A 226 -5.91 27.84 5.00
N ALA A 227 -4.60 27.67 4.78
CA ALA A 227 -3.60 28.68 5.11
C ALA A 227 -3.71 29.96 4.25
N ASP A 228 -4.33 29.91 3.09
CA ASP A 228 -4.60 31.04 2.20
C ASP A 228 -5.84 31.86 2.61
N GLY A 229 -6.48 31.50 3.73
CA GLY A 229 -7.70 32.13 4.22
C GLY A 229 -8.98 31.56 3.63
N THR A 230 -8.92 30.60 2.70
CA THR A 230 -10.12 29.98 2.12
C THR A 230 -10.82 29.14 3.17
N GLU A 231 -12.14 29.29 3.25
CA GLU A 231 -13.04 28.46 4.06
C GLU A 231 -13.95 27.63 3.15
N LEU A 232 -13.96 26.32 3.38
CA LEU A 232 -14.80 25.38 2.62
C LEU A 232 -15.87 24.79 3.52
N PRO A 233 -17.16 24.93 3.20
CA PRO A 233 -18.23 24.24 3.91
C PRO A 233 -18.01 22.74 3.90
N ALA A 234 -18.20 22.07 5.05
CA ALA A 234 -18.05 20.63 5.17
C ALA A 234 -19.08 20.05 6.15
N ASP A 235 -19.87 19.11 5.68
CA ASP A 235 -20.77 18.30 6.52
C ASP A 235 -20.02 17.07 7.08
N LEU A 236 -18.96 16.65 6.37
CA LEU A 236 -18.13 15.51 6.69
C LEU A 236 -16.70 15.72 6.18
N VAL A 237 -15.72 15.35 7.00
CA VAL A 237 -14.29 15.38 6.66
C VAL A 237 -13.71 13.98 6.80
N ILE A 238 -12.99 13.52 5.77
CA ILE A 238 -12.28 12.23 5.79
C ILE A 238 -10.77 12.50 5.76
N LEU A 239 -10.04 11.84 6.67
CA LEU A 239 -8.59 12.00 6.80
C LEU A 239 -7.86 10.86 6.10
N GLY A 240 -7.38 11.13 4.87
CA GLY A 240 -6.57 10.22 4.05
C GLY A 240 -5.06 10.46 4.19
N LEU A 241 -4.54 10.72 5.40
CA LEU A 241 -3.19 11.23 5.66
C LEU A 241 -2.13 10.13 5.87
N GLY A 242 -2.46 8.89 5.48
CA GLY A 242 -1.57 7.75 5.67
C GLY A 242 -1.64 7.16 7.08
N THR A 243 -0.69 6.27 7.37
CA THR A 243 -0.69 5.45 8.58
C THR A 243 0.68 5.40 9.26
N LYS A 244 0.70 5.24 10.58
CA LYS A 244 1.90 4.90 11.36
C LYS A 244 1.82 3.47 11.86
N ALA A 245 2.98 2.85 12.07
CA ALA A 245 3.08 1.48 12.57
C ALA A 245 2.51 1.36 14.00
N ARG A 246 1.77 0.29 14.28
CA ARG A 246 1.27 -0.03 15.62
C ARG A 246 2.30 -0.89 16.35
N VAL A 247 3.13 -0.26 17.16
CA VAL A 247 4.33 -0.87 17.78
C VAL A 247 4.35 -0.81 19.31
N ASP A 248 3.32 -0.29 19.97
CA ASP A 248 3.34 -0.05 21.41
C ASP A 248 3.59 -1.33 22.21
N LEU A 249 2.89 -2.42 21.93
CA LEU A 249 3.15 -3.72 22.55
C LEU A 249 4.59 -4.22 22.37
N ALA A 250 5.18 -3.98 21.19
CA ALA A 250 6.55 -4.37 20.88
C ALA A 250 7.55 -3.48 21.64
N ARG A 251 7.32 -2.18 21.67
CA ARG A 251 8.14 -1.20 22.41
C ARG A 251 8.12 -1.49 23.90
N ASP A 252 6.94 -1.70 24.49
CA ASP A 252 6.77 -2.00 25.92
C ASP A 252 7.40 -3.35 26.30
N ALA A 253 7.50 -4.27 25.35
CA ALA A 253 8.22 -5.53 25.51
C ALA A 253 9.73 -5.39 25.29
N GLY A 254 10.28 -4.20 24.99
CA GLY A 254 11.71 -3.96 24.76
C GLY A 254 12.20 -4.48 23.41
N LEU A 255 11.32 -4.59 22.39
CA LEU A 255 11.73 -4.81 21.01
C LEU A 255 12.25 -3.49 20.42
N GLU A 256 13.22 -3.58 19.54
CA GLU A 256 13.84 -2.43 18.90
C GLU A 256 12.88 -1.82 17.85
N ILE A 257 12.74 -0.48 17.89
CA ILE A 257 11.93 0.30 16.96
C ILE A 257 12.85 1.13 16.10
N GLY A 258 12.71 1.01 14.79
CA GLY A 258 13.54 1.69 13.80
C GLY A 258 13.15 3.15 13.53
N PRO A 259 13.94 3.85 12.72
CA PRO A 259 13.77 5.29 12.47
C PRO A 259 12.47 5.64 11.72
N THR A 260 11.85 4.71 10.97
CA THR A 260 10.53 4.96 10.36
C THR A 260 9.37 4.56 11.28
N GLY A 261 9.66 4.14 12.50
CA GLY A 261 8.70 3.80 13.54
C GLY A 261 8.24 2.34 13.50
N GLY A 262 8.81 1.48 12.66
CA GLY A 262 8.52 0.05 12.58
C GLY A 262 9.37 -0.77 13.55
N ILE A 263 8.94 -2.01 13.84
CA ILE A 263 9.72 -2.99 14.61
C ILE A 263 10.92 -3.42 13.75
N VAL A 264 12.14 -3.24 14.25
CA VAL A 264 13.37 -3.65 13.54
C VAL A 264 13.37 -5.16 13.34
N VAL A 265 13.64 -5.58 12.11
CA VAL A 265 13.75 -6.97 11.71
C VAL A 265 14.95 -7.19 10.78
N ASP A 266 15.51 -8.40 10.82
CA ASP A 266 16.51 -8.82 9.85
C ASP A 266 15.86 -9.26 8.51
N GLY A 267 16.67 -9.65 7.54
CA GLY A 267 16.18 -10.14 6.25
C GLY A 267 15.30 -11.39 6.33
N ALA A 268 15.28 -12.09 7.46
CA ALA A 268 14.42 -13.23 7.73
C ALA A 268 13.14 -12.87 8.51
N MET A 269 12.90 -11.59 8.77
CA MET A 269 11.81 -11.04 9.59
C MET A 269 11.96 -11.32 11.10
N ARG A 270 13.16 -11.67 11.62
CA ARG A 270 13.40 -11.83 13.06
C ARG A 270 13.68 -10.47 13.69
N THR A 271 13.15 -10.27 14.90
CA THR A 271 13.45 -9.10 15.72
C THR A 271 14.78 -9.30 16.49
N ASN A 272 15.12 -8.38 17.40
CA ASN A 272 16.19 -8.55 18.38
C ASN A 272 15.92 -9.66 19.43
N ASP A 273 14.81 -10.41 19.30
CA ASP A 273 14.51 -11.63 20.04
C ASP A 273 14.33 -12.80 19.06
N ALA A 274 15.16 -13.82 19.16
CA ALA A 274 15.18 -14.97 18.24
C ALA A 274 13.86 -15.77 18.21
N ALA A 275 12.99 -15.63 19.21
CA ALA A 275 11.68 -16.26 19.26
C ALA A 275 10.55 -15.38 18.67
N VAL A 276 10.85 -14.10 18.36
CA VAL A 276 9.86 -13.10 17.94
C VAL A 276 10.18 -12.58 16.54
N PHE A 277 9.19 -12.64 15.67
CA PHE A 277 9.22 -12.15 14.31
C PHE A 277 8.22 -10.99 14.16
N ALA A 278 8.42 -10.11 13.18
CA ALA A 278 7.43 -9.10 12.83
C ALA A 278 7.29 -8.98 11.31
N CYS A 279 6.06 -8.69 10.83
CA CYS A 279 5.78 -8.54 9.41
C CYS A 279 4.58 -7.61 9.16
N GLY A 280 4.50 -7.09 7.95
CA GLY A 280 3.45 -6.14 7.56
C GLY A 280 3.75 -4.73 8.06
N ASP A 281 2.74 -3.87 8.13
CA ASP A 281 2.90 -2.44 8.40
C ASP A 281 3.57 -2.12 9.74
N CYS A 282 3.59 -3.04 10.70
CA CYS A 282 4.26 -2.86 11.98
C CYS A 282 5.78 -3.10 11.94
N ALA A 283 6.30 -3.81 10.92
CA ALA A 283 7.72 -4.06 10.77
C ALA A 283 8.43 -2.93 10.02
N GLU A 284 9.69 -2.65 10.39
CA GLU A 284 10.56 -1.73 9.65
C GLU A 284 10.88 -2.30 8.27
N LYS A 285 10.89 -1.44 7.25
CA LYS A 285 11.24 -1.81 5.88
C LYS A 285 12.64 -1.35 5.54
N ILE A 286 13.33 -2.12 4.72
CA ILE A 286 14.64 -1.75 4.16
C ILE A 286 14.50 -1.64 2.64
N SER A 287 14.96 -0.54 2.07
CA SER A 287 14.92 -0.29 0.63
C SER A 287 15.82 -1.27 -0.13
N PHE A 288 15.31 -1.82 -1.23
CA PHE A 288 16.05 -2.66 -2.18
C PHE A 288 17.19 -1.90 -2.89
N PHE A 289 17.07 -0.59 -3.02
CA PHE A 289 17.97 0.23 -3.84
C PHE A 289 19.25 0.63 -3.09
N ASP A 290 19.13 1.00 -1.82
CA ASP A 290 20.22 1.60 -1.04
C ASP A 290 20.38 1.02 0.38
N GLY A 291 19.54 0.05 0.77
CA GLY A 291 19.58 -0.56 2.09
C GLY A 291 19.15 0.34 3.25
N ARG A 292 18.62 1.53 2.96
CA ARG A 292 18.14 2.46 3.99
C ARG A 292 16.73 2.10 4.47
N PRO A 293 16.35 2.52 5.69
CA PRO A 293 14.99 2.39 6.16
C PRO A 293 13.98 3.07 5.22
N SER A 294 12.82 2.43 5.02
CA SER A 294 11.78 2.87 4.09
C SER A 294 10.43 2.94 4.80
N PRO A 295 9.64 4.00 4.60
CA PRO A 295 8.33 4.17 5.23
C PRO A 295 7.21 3.41 4.51
N LEU A 296 7.51 2.57 3.52
CA LEU A 296 6.52 1.87 2.71
C LEU A 296 5.60 0.99 3.56
N LYS A 297 4.28 1.12 3.33
CA LYS A 297 3.23 0.29 3.93
C LYS A 297 2.25 -0.12 2.83
N LEU A 298 2.37 -1.36 2.36
CA LEU A 298 1.58 -1.92 1.26
C LEU A 298 1.12 -3.34 1.61
N ALA A 299 -0.11 -3.68 1.26
CA ALA A 299 -0.66 -5.01 1.52
C ALA A 299 0.14 -6.13 0.81
N SER A 300 0.68 -5.87 -0.38
CA SER A 300 1.55 -6.80 -1.11
C SER A 300 2.87 -7.06 -0.39
N LEU A 301 3.52 -6.01 0.13
CA LEU A 301 4.71 -6.14 0.98
C LEU A 301 4.41 -6.86 2.28
N ALA A 302 3.29 -6.52 2.93
CA ALA A 302 2.84 -7.19 4.15
C ALA A 302 2.69 -8.70 3.96
N GLN A 303 2.16 -9.15 2.82
CA GLN A 303 2.05 -10.57 2.49
C GLN A 303 3.40 -11.20 2.10
N PHE A 304 4.26 -10.48 1.41
CA PHE A 304 5.62 -10.92 1.11
C PHE A 304 6.40 -11.19 2.40
N GLU A 305 6.42 -10.24 3.33
CA GLU A 305 7.07 -10.38 4.64
C GLU A 305 6.46 -11.48 5.50
N ALA A 306 5.13 -11.62 5.46
CA ALA A 306 4.42 -12.68 6.16
C ALA A 306 4.83 -14.08 5.68
N ARG A 307 5.08 -14.25 4.36
CA ARG A 307 5.63 -15.49 3.82
C ARG A 307 7.05 -15.75 4.28
N LEU A 308 7.87 -14.72 4.45
CA LEU A 308 9.22 -14.86 5.03
C LEU A 308 9.13 -15.23 6.51
N ALA A 309 8.39 -14.46 7.31
CA ALA A 309 8.23 -14.71 8.73
C ALA A 309 7.69 -16.13 9.00
N GLY A 310 6.59 -16.52 8.33
CA GLY A 310 5.97 -17.82 8.50
C GLY A 310 6.86 -19.01 8.10
N ALA A 311 7.73 -18.83 7.09
CA ALA A 311 8.63 -19.89 6.62
C ALA A 311 9.88 -20.05 7.50
N ASN A 312 10.34 -18.97 8.16
CA ASN A 312 11.65 -18.91 8.84
C ASN A 312 11.58 -19.16 10.36
N LEU A 313 10.44 -19.55 10.92
CA LEU A 313 10.22 -19.64 12.37
C LEU A 313 11.18 -20.55 13.11
N PHE A 314 11.56 -21.69 12.52
CA PHE A 314 12.46 -22.68 13.14
C PHE A 314 13.71 -22.92 12.31
N VAL A 315 13.63 -22.79 11.01
CA VAL A 315 14.75 -23.00 10.07
C VAL A 315 14.79 -21.83 9.11
N LEU A 316 15.95 -21.23 8.92
CA LEU A 316 16.16 -20.17 7.93
C LEU A 316 16.08 -20.78 6.52
N THR A 317 15.07 -20.40 5.74
CA THR A 317 14.83 -20.90 4.38
C THR A 317 15.11 -19.87 3.30
N ARG A 318 14.85 -18.60 3.59
CA ARG A 318 15.00 -17.49 2.63
C ARG A 318 15.12 -16.15 3.33
N THR A 319 15.73 -15.18 2.66
CA THR A 319 15.89 -13.82 3.16
C THR A 319 15.43 -12.80 2.13
N SER A 320 15.00 -11.64 2.59
CA SER A 320 14.69 -10.47 1.77
C SER A 320 15.96 -9.75 1.34
N LEU A 321 16.00 -9.26 0.12
CA LEU A 321 17.00 -8.32 -0.40
C LEU A 321 16.60 -6.86 -0.22
N GLY A 322 15.53 -6.60 0.50
CA GLY A 322 14.91 -5.29 0.63
C GLY A 322 13.56 -5.21 -0.09
N THR A 323 12.89 -4.07 0.07
CA THR A 323 11.54 -3.83 -0.47
C THR A 323 11.58 -2.97 -1.72
N VAL A 324 10.83 -3.38 -2.73
CA VAL A 324 10.47 -2.58 -3.90
C VAL A 324 9.01 -2.16 -3.72
N GLY A 325 8.74 -0.86 -3.77
CA GLY A 325 7.36 -0.37 -3.80
C GLY A 325 6.70 -0.78 -5.11
N VAL A 326 5.50 -1.36 -5.03
CA VAL A 326 4.68 -1.69 -6.20
C VAL A 326 3.26 -1.27 -5.90
N TRP A 327 2.73 -0.34 -6.69
CA TRP A 327 1.41 0.25 -6.51
C TRP A 327 0.56 0.07 -7.76
N SER A 328 -0.73 -0.04 -7.56
CA SER A 328 -1.74 0.13 -8.61
C SER A 328 -3.00 0.72 -8.03
N THR A 329 -3.70 1.52 -8.82
CA THR A 329 -4.99 2.11 -8.48
C THR A 329 -5.85 2.32 -9.72
N VAL A 330 -7.14 2.53 -9.51
CA VAL A 330 -8.08 2.91 -10.58
C VAL A 330 -8.91 4.09 -10.09
N VAL A 331 -8.93 5.16 -10.87
CA VAL A 331 -9.70 6.37 -10.59
C VAL A 331 -10.51 6.73 -11.83
N GLY A 332 -11.83 6.72 -11.72
CA GLY A 332 -12.72 7.05 -12.83
C GLY A 332 -12.55 6.18 -14.08
N GLY A 333 -12.03 4.97 -13.93
CA GLY A 333 -11.73 4.03 -15.03
C GLY A 333 -10.30 4.14 -15.58
N LEU A 334 -9.53 5.16 -15.22
CA LEU A 334 -8.10 5.24 -15.51
C LEU A 334 -7.31 4.40 -14.53
N ALA A 335 -6.63 3.35 -15.00
CA ALA A 335 -5.74 2.55 -14.19
C ALA A 335 -4.32 3.10 -14.21
N LEU A 336 -3.67 3.14 -13.04
CA LEU A 336 -2.27 3.52 -12.89
C LEU A 336 -1.51 2.45 -12.13
N GLY A 337 -0.23 2.29 -12.45
CA GLY A 337 0.70 1.44 -11.72
C GLY A 337 2.08 2.08 -11.66
N ALA A 338 2.77 1.90 -10.54
CA ALA A 338 4.18 2.26 -10.39
C ALA A 338 4.94 1.14 -9.68
N ALA A 339 6.18 0.90 -10.07
CA ALA A 339 7.08 -0.06 -9.43
C ALA A 339 8.48 0.52 -9.33
N GLY A 340 9.13 0.34 -8.18
CA GLY A 340 10.47 0.85 -7.92
C GLY A 340 10.51 2.37 -7.72
N LEU A 341 11.52 3.01 -8.26
CA LEU A 341 11.73 4.45 -8.16
C LEU A 341 11.11 5.17 -9.36
N THR A 342 10.36 6.24 -9.09
CA THR A 342 10.03 7.22 -10.14
C THR A 342 11.28 8.00 -10.55
N GLU A 343 11.23 8.75 -11.64
CA GLU A 343 12.34 9.65 -12.02
C GLU A 343 12.68 10.63 -10.89
N THR A 344 11.65 11.22 -10.30
CA THR A 344 11.80 12.16 -9.16
C THR A 344 12.46 11.49 -7.95
N MET A 345 12.03 10.28 -7.59
CA MET A 345 12.63 9.51 -6.50
C MET A 345 14.07 9.11 -6.81
N ALA A 346 14.35 8.61 -8.02
CA ALA A 346 15.69 8.19 -8.41
C ALA A 346 16.68 9.36 -8.34
N ASN A 347 16.30 10.54 -8.82
CA ASN A 347 17.11 11.75 -8.70
C ASN A 347 17.35 12.13 -7.23
N ALA A 348 16.32 12.03 -6.37
CA ALA A 348 16.45 12.29 -4.93
C ALA A 348 17.37 11.28 -4.22
N HIS A 349 17.47 10.05 -4.73
CA HIS A 349 18.42 9.04 -4.28
C HIS A 349 19.83 9.20 -4.86
N GLY A 350 20.08 10.24 -5.68
CA GLY A 350 21.40 10.55 -6.25
C GLY A 350 21.73 9.77 -7.53
N TYR A 351 20.76 9.09 -8.15
CA TYR A 351 20.95 8.50 -9.48
C TYR A 351 20.91 9.58 -10.55
N THR A 352 21.73 9.42 -11.58
CA THR A 352 21.54 10.11 -12.86
C THR A 352 20.75 9.17 -13.75
N VAL A 353 19.56 9.58 -14.17
CA VAL A 353 18.65 8.68 -14.88
C VAL A 353 18.60 8.89 -16.38
N ALA A 354 18.19 7.85 -17.09
CA ALA A 354 17.71 7.88 -18.46
C ALA A 354 16.29 7.28 -18.46
N CYS A 355 15.35 7.99 -19.05
CA CYS A 355 13.97 7.56 -19.12
C CYS A 355 13.57 7.26 -20.56
N GLY A 356 12.75 6.23 -20.75
CA GLY A 356 12.05 5.96 -22.00
C GLY A 356 10.55 5.96 -21.76
N VAL A 357 9.83 6.70 -22.59
CA VAL A 357 8.36 6.80 -22.51
C VAL A 357 7.78 6.34 -23.84
N PHE A 358 6.83 5.43 -23.80
CA PHE A 358 6.15 4.93 -24.98
C PHE A 358 4.64 4.85 -24.77
N GLU A 359 3.89 5.31 -25.77
CA GLU A 359 2.43 5.23 -25.79
C GLU A 359 1.95 4.39 -26.97
N THR A 360 0.93 3.57 -26.75
CA THR A 360 0.32 2.71 -27.75
C THR A 360 -1.07 2.29 -27.31
N PRO A 361 -1.98 1.88 -28.20
CA PRO A 361 -3.16 1.12 -27.79
C PRO A 361 -2.75 -0.21 -27.15
N ASP A 362 -3.48 -0.63 -26.12
CA ASP A 362 -3.24 -1.92 -25.42
C ASP A 362 -3.76 -3.14 -26.22
N HIS A 363 -4.43 -2.93 -27.33
CA HIS A 363 -4.89 -3.93 -28.31
C HIS A 363 -4.35 -3.63 -29.70
N HIS A 364 -4.35 -4.63 -30.62
CA HIS A 364 -3.94 -4.41 -32.00
C HIS A 364 -4.81 -5.20 -32.99
N PRO A 365 -5.28 -4.56 -34.09
CA PRO A 365 -5.15 -3.12 -34.36
C PRO A 365 -5.84 -2.28 -33.29
N GLY A 366 -5.44 -1.01 -33.15
CA GLY A 366 -5.99 -0.12 -32.12
C GLY A 366 -7.50 0.18 -32.24
N ALA A 367 -8.13 -0.23 -33.34
CA ALA A 367 -9.59 -0.19 -33.52
C ALA A 367 -10.33 -1.40 -32.92
N MET A 368 -9.63 -2.33 -32.26
CA MET A 368 -10.29 -3.43 -31.54
C MET A 368 -11.22 -2.88 -30.45
N PRO A 369 -12.45 -3.45 -30.30
CA PRO A 369 -13.34 -3.07 -29.22
C PRO A 369 -12.67 -3.22 -27.85
N GLY A 370 -12.81 -2.20 -27.01
CA GLY A 370 -12.21 -2.18 -25.66
C GLY A 370 -10.74 -1.74 -25.60
N ALA A 371 -10.11 -1.42 -26.75
CA ALA A 371 -8.76 -0.86 -26.75
C ALA A 371 -8.69 0.44 -25.96
N THR A 372 -7.66 0.57 -25.12
CA THR A 372 -7.39 1.77 -24.32
C THR A 372 -5.99 2.30 -24.59
N PRO A 373 -5.77 3.62 -24.52
CA PRO A 373 -4.41 4.17 -24.58
C PRO A 373 -3.58 3.69 -23.40
N LEU A 374 -2.42 3.12 -23.69
CA LEU A 374 -1.47 2.60 -22.72
C LEU A 374 -0.16 3.38 -22.80
N LYS A 375 0.28 3.96 -21.70
CA LYS A 375 1.53 4.69 -21.56
C LYS A 375 2.44 3.99 -20.56
N VAL A 376 3.68 3.75 -20.95
CA VAL A 376 4.71 3.19 -20.09
C VAL A 376 5.89 4.15 -20.04
N LYS A 377 6.37 4.44 -18.82
CA LYS A 377 7.63 5.12 -18.56
C LYS A 377 8.54 4.17 -17.79
N LEU A 378 9.75 3.92 -18.30
CA LEU A 378 10.80 3.17 -17.63
C LEU A 378 11.93 4.11 -17.21
N VAL A 379 12.45 3.93 -16.01
CA VAL A 379 13.50 4.76 -15.39
C VAL A 379 14.72 3.90 -15.16
N PHE A 380 15.84 4.23 -15.80
CA PHE A 380 17.09 3.49 -15.71
C PHE A 380 18.20 4.36 -15.08
N ASP A 381 19.08 3.73 -14.31
CA ASP A 381 20.36 4.35 -14.00
C ASP A 381 21.16 4.55 -15.30
N ARG A 382 21.53 5.79 -15.57
CA ARG A 382 22.17 6.17 -16.84
C ARG A 382 23.49 5.46 -17.08
N ARG A 383 24.24 5.17 -16.01
CA ARG A 383 25.58 4.56 -16.13
C ARG A 383 25.52 3.05 -16.33
N SER A 384 24.80 2.36 -15.47
CA SER A 384 24.68 0.89 -15.50
C SER A 384 23.61 0.39 -16.45
N ARG A 385 22.68 1.27 -16.87
CA ARG A 385 21.46 0.96 -17.60
C ARG A 385 20.51 0.01 -16.86
N VAL A 386 20.71 -0.21 -15.58
CA VAL A 386 19.84 -1.05 -14.74
C VAL A 386 18.52 -0.34 -14.52
N LEU A 387 17.43 -1.08 -14.65
CA LEU A 387 16.07 -0.59 -14.38
C LEU A 387 15.91 -0.27 -12.89
N LEU A 388 15.58 0.98 -12.58
CA LEU A 388 15.29 1.47 -11.24
C LEU A 388 13.79 1.45 -10.93
N GLY A 389 12.96 1.62 -11.96
CA GLY A 389 11.53 1.59 -11.80
C GLY A 389 10.78 1.90 -13.08
N GLY A 390 9.46 1.95 -12.97
CA GLY A 390 8.61 2.34 -14.08
C GLY A 390 7.19 2.62 -13.66
N GLN A 391 6.47 3.29 -14.53
CA GLN A 391 5.11 3.74 -14.34
C GLN A 391 4.28 3.38 -15.57
N VAL A 392 3.04 3.01 -15.32
CA VAL A 392 2.08 2.62 -16.36
C VAL A 392 0.77 3.34 -16.13
N ARG A 393 0.14 3.85 -17.18
CA ARG A 393 -1.27 4.26 -17.14
C ARG A 393 -2.02 3.70 -18.35
N GLY A 394 -3.27 3.31 -18.14
CA GLY A 394 -4.09 2.72 -19.20
C GLY A 394 -5.38 2.09 -18.68
N GLY A 395 -5.74 0.98 -19.28
CA GLY A 395 -6.87 0.14 -18.88
C GLY A 395 -6.48 -0.97 -17.88
N PRO A 396 -7.29 -2.04 -17.77
CA PRO A 396 -7.08 -3.14 -16.80
C PRO A 396 -5.73 -3.87 -16.94
N SER A 397 -5.13 -3.91 -18.13
CA SER A 397 -3.81 -4.50 -18.38
C SER A 397 -2.67 -3.86 -17.56
N THR A 398 -2.86 -2.63 -17.08
CA THR A 398 -1.93 -1.90 -16.21
C THR A 398 -1.56 -2.71 -14.97
N GLY A 399 -2.53 -3.42 -14.36
CA GLY A 399 -2.31 -4.19 -13.13
C GLY A 399 -1.29 -5.31 -13.27
N GLU A 400 -1.31 -6.06 -14.37
CA GLU A 400 -0.33 -7.12 -14.60
C GLU A 400 0.97 -6.60 -15.23
N MET A 401 0.91 -5.54 -16.01
CA MET A 401 2.11 -4.91 -16.57
C MET A 401 3.02 -4.33 -15.49
N ILE A 402 2.46 -3.71 -14.45
CA ILE A 402 3.27 -3.19 -13.35
C ILE A 402 3.94 -4.30 -12.54
N ASN A 403 3.32 -5.47 -12.41
CA ASN A 403 3.93 -6.65 -11.80
C ASN A 403 5.12 -7.16 -12.62
N THR A 404 5.02 -7.12 -13.95
CA THR A 404 6.15 -7.41 -14.85
C THR A 404 7.29 -6.44 -14.61
N ILE A 405 7.04 -5.14 -14.60
CA ILE A 405 8.07 -4.12 -14.31
C ILE A 405 8.71 -4.37 -12.93
N ALA A 406 7.91 -4.67 -11.91
CA ALA A 406 8.43 -4.99 -10.58
C ALA A 406 9.37 -6.22 -10.57
N ALA A 407 9.06 -7.25 -11.36
CA ALA A 407 9.93 -8.42 -11.52
C ALA A 407 11.24 -8.06 -12.22
N LEU A 408 11.20 -7.22 -13.27
CA LEU A 408 12.39 -6.73 -13.97
C LEU A 408 13.30 -5.89 -13.05
N VAL A 409 12.70 -5.01 -12.22
CA VAL A 409 13.42 -4.23 -11.19
C VAL A 409 14.12 -5.16 -10.20
N GLN A 410 13.39 -6.13 -9.62
CA GLN A 410 13.93 -7.07 -8.64
C GLN A 410 15.08 -7.94 -9.22
N LYS A 411 15.05 -8.19 -10.52
CA LYS A 411 16.11 -8.89 -11.25
C LYS A 411 17.23 -7.98 -11.75
N ARG A 412 17.16 -6.67 -11.47
CA ARG A 412 18.15 -5.67 -11.91
C ARG A 412 18.42 -5.74 -13.42
N MET A 413 17.36 -5.92 -14.22
CA MET A 413 17.49 -6.03 -15.66
C MET A 413 17.94 -4.70 -16.27
N THR A 414 18.78 -4.78 -17.29
CA THR A 414 19.26 -3.61 -18.02
C THR A 414 18.30 -3.22 -19.16
N ALA A 415 18.41 -1.99 -19.63
CA ALA A 415 17.65 -1.52 -20.80
C ALA A 415 17.89 -2.41 -22.02
N ASP A 416 19.15 -2.80 -22.28
CA ASP A 416 19.51 -3.70 -23.39
C ASP A 416 18.82 -5.07 -23.25
N ALA A 417 18.76 -5.63 -22.04
CA ALA A 417 18.08 -6.90 -21.81
C ALA A 417 16.55 -6.80 -21.97
N ILE A 418 15.95 -5.66 -21.57
CA ILE A 418 14.51 -5.42 -21.74
C ILE A 418 14.16 -5.18 -23.19
N ALA A 419 14.98 -4.46 -23.96
CA ALA A 419 14.81 -4.26 -25.39
C ALA A 419 14.83 -5.58 -26.20
N MET A 420 15.47 -6.62 -25.66
CA MET A 420 15.57 -7.95 -26.27
C MET A 420 14.57 -8.97 -25.70
N LEU A 421 13.56 -8.54 -24.90
CA LEU A 421 12.56 -9.43 -24.37
C LEU A 421 11.74 -10.10 -25.48
N GLN A 422 11.61 -11.42 -25.39
CA GLN A 422 10.63 -12.16 -26.17
C GLN A 422 9.28 -12.07 -25.47
N VAL A 423 8.27 -11.60 -26.20
CA VAL A 423 6.94 -11.35 -25.65
C VAL A 423 5.87 -12.12 -26.42
N GLY A 424 4.91 -12.68 -25.70
CA GLY A 424 3.68 -13.22 -26.29
C GLY A 424 2.69 -12.10 -26.54
N THR A 425 2.11 -12.04 -27.72
CA THR A 425 1.11 -11.01 -28.07
C THR A 425 -0.15 -11.64 -28.67
N HIS A 426 -1.27 -10.97 -28.44
CA HIS A 426 -2.56 -11.35 -29.02
C HIS A 426 -3.40 -10.09 -29.28
N PRO A 427 -4.10 -9.99 -30.44
CA PRO A 427 -4.87 -8.80 -30.82
C PRO A 427 -5.81 -8.24 -29.74
N ALA A 428 -6.50 -9.10 -29.02
CA ALA A 428 -7.47 -8.70 -28.00
C ALA A 428 -6.90 -8.64 -26.56
N LEU A 429 -5.58 -8.81 -26.36
CA LEU A 429 -4.97 -8.89 -25.03
C LEU A 429 -3.78 -7.97 -24.83
N THR A 430 -3.09 -7.61 -25.92
CA THR A 430 -1.83 -6.87 -25.84
C THR A 430 -1.67 -5.90 -27.00
N ALA A 431 -0.78 -4.92 -26.84
CA ALA A 431 -0.24 -4.16 -27.97
C ALA A 431 0.41 -5.08 -29.02
N SER A 432 0.62 -4.56 -30.25
CA SER A 432 1.29 -5.33 -31.30
C SER A 432 2.75 -5.65 -30.95
N PRO A 433 3.35 -6.72 -31.51
CA PRO A 433 4.75 -7.05 -31.25
C PRO A 433 5.71 -5.90 -31.52
N SER A 434 5.50 -5.14 -32.61
CA SER A 434 6.33 -4.00 -32.99
C SER A 434 6.15 -2.76 -32.08
N GLN A 435 5.06 -2.71 -31.34
CA GLN A 435 4.70 -1.61 -30.42
C GLN A 435 4.59 -2.07 -28.98
N TYR A 436 5.23 -3.19 -28.63
CA TYR A 436 5.16 -3.67 -27.25
C TYR A 436 5.84 -2.67 -26.29
N PRO A 437 5.09 -2.11 -25.30
CA PRO A 437 5.50 -0.86 -24.67
C PRO A 437 6.77 -0.99 -23.83
N LEU A 438 7.02 -2.12 -23.15
CA LEU A 438 8.25 -2.30 -22.36
C LEU A 438 9.51 -2.30 -23.25
N VAL A 439 9.44 -3.00 -24.38
CA VAL A 439 10.54 -3.08 -25.34
C VAL A 439 10.83 -1.70 -25.92
N ASN A 440 9.80 -1.02 -26.40
CA ASN A 440 9.97 0.31 -27.04
C ASN A 440 10.40 1.38 -26.02
N ALA A 441 9.89 1.36 -24.80
CA ALA A 441 10.35 2.29 -23.76
C ALA A 441 11.83 2.04 -23.40
N ALA A 442 12.29 0.80 -23.37
CA ALA A 442 13.71 0.49 -23.16
C ALA A 442 14.60 0.99 -24.31
N GLU A 443 14.18 0.78 -25.56
CA GLU A 443 14.88 1.30 -26.76
C GLU A 443 15.00 2.82 -26.73
N LEU A 444 13.93 3.54 -26.37
CA LEU A 444 13.95 5.00 -26.25
C LEU A 444 14.91 5.47 -25.14
N ALA A 445 14.98 4.75 -24.02
CA ALA A 445 15.94 5.06 -22.96
C ALA A 445 17.39 4.84 -23.41
N ILE A 446 17.68 3.78 -24.18
CA ILE A 446 19.01 3.53 -24.77
C ILE A 446 19.41 4.68 -25.70
N GLN A 447 18.51 5.12 -26.56
CA GLN A 447 18.75 6.24 -27.48
C GLN A 447 19.03 7.54 -26.72
N ALA A 448 18.30 7.84 -25.64
CA ALA A 448 18.51 9.02 -24.79
C ALA A 448 19.91 9.04 -24.13
N VAL A 449 20.51 7.88 -23.87
CA VAL A 449 21.90 7.79 -23.39
C VAL A 449 22.90 8.05 -24.52
N SER A 450 22.63 7.56 -25.73
CA SER A 450 23.56 7.57 -26.86
C SER A 450 23.73 8.95 -27.50
N VAL A 451 22.66 9.76 -27.54
CA VAL A 451 22.65 11.10 -28.17
C VAL A 451 23.58 12.11 -27.47
N ILE A 452 23.99 11.88 -26.23
CA ILE A 452 24.84 12.82 -25.45
C ILE A 452 26.34 12.44 -25.48
N GLN A 453 26.71 11.32 -26.10
CA GLN A 453 28.13 11.05 -26.37
C GLN A 453 28.50 11.68 -27.73
N PRO A 454 29.38 12.72 -27.77
CA PRO A 454 29.93 13.17 -29.05
C PRO A 454 30.66 11.98 -29.68
N PRO A 455 30.65 11.87 -31.04
CA PRO A 455 31.32 10.77 -31.72
C PRO A 455 32.77 10.73 -31.25
N ARG A 456 33.24 9.58 -30.75
CA ARG A 456 34.66 9.34 -30.51
C ARG A 456 35.36 9.57 -31.84
N LYS A 457 36.17 10.63 -31.92
CA LYS A 457 37.09 10.77 -33.03
C LYS A 457 37.95 9.51 -33.06
N MET A 458 37.73 8.69 -34.06
CA MET A 458 38.68 7.62 -34.37
C MET A 458 40.02 8.29 -34.71
N ALA A 459 41.02 8.00 -33.89
CA ALA A 459 42.40 8.40 -34.13
C ALA A 459 43.04 7.48 -35.16
#